data_8486ab9a7cc0fa1cb8010f9ea9e97831
#
_entry.id   8486ab9a7cc0fa1cb8010f9ea9e97831
#
_cell.length_a   1.000
_cell.length_b   1.000
_cell.length_c   1.000
_cell.angle_alpha   90.00
_cell.angle_beta   90.00
_cell.angle_gamma   90.00
#
_symmetry.space_group_name_H-M   'P 1'
#
loop_
_entity.id
_entity.type
_entity.pdbx_description
1 polymer ?
#
loop_
_entity_poly.entity_id
_entity_poly.type
_entity_poly.pdbx_seq_one_letter_code
_entity_poly.pdbx_strand_id
1 'polypeptide(L)'
;MEELEKCLQRVPEKNGALIVTDGVFSMGGDIAKLPEICALAKKYGARVMVDDAHGLGVLGQGGRGTASYFGLEDQVDIYMGTFSKSLASLGGYMAASEEVADFVRHASRPFIFSASIPPANCATALAALRHLEQHPELPERLRELSLYARKGMTDRGLKIRESALTAPTPIIPIYTYETYHTLEVAREIYDRGVYVNPTLPPATPEGEALLRTSYMATHTEALLDEAMDIMADVLVKDHE
;
A
#
# COMPACT_ATOMS: atom_id res chain seq x y z
N MET A 1 15.94 10.29 0.65
CA MET A 1 16.25 10.78 -0.71
C MET A 1 17.76 10.91 -0.94
N GLU A 2 18.53 11.35 0.01
CA GLU A 2 20.00 11.46 -0.11
C GLU A 2 20.70 10.15 -0.49
N GLU A 3 20.29 9.01 0.09
CA GLU A 3 20.87 7.71 -0.27
C GLU A 3 20.53 7.28 -1.69
N LEU A 4 19.31 7.57 -2.17
CA LEU A 4 18.93 7.34 -3.56
C LEU A 4 19.84 8.16 -4.51
N GLU A 5 20.05 9.43 -4.19
CA GLU A 5 20.92 10.28 -4.99
C GLU A 5 22.35 9.77 -5.02
N LYS A 6 22.92 9.36 -3.87
CA LYS A 6 24.27 8.74 -3.81
C LYS A 6 24.35 7.46 -4.65
N CYS A 7 23.29 6.64 -4.65
CA CYS A 7 23.24 5.45 -5.50
C CYS A 7 23.26 5.82 -6.99
N LEU A 8 22.47 6.79 -7.40
CA LEU A 8 22.43 7.27 -8.79
C LEU A 8 23.76 7.87 -9.25
N GLN A 9 24.46 8.61 -8.38
CA GLN A 9 25.80 9.16 -8.66
C GLN A 9 26.86 8.10 -8.92
N ARG A 10 26.67 6.88 -8.40
CA ARG A 10 27.62 5.77 -8.60
C ARG A 10 27.36 4.98 -9.89
N VAL A 11 26.25 5.23 -10.57
CA VAL A 11 25.93 4.55 -11.83
C VAL A 11 26.88 5.06 -12.91
N PRO A 12 27.65 4.17 -13.59
CA PRO A 12 28.53 4.59 -14.68
C PRO A 12 27.71 5.23 -15.81
N GLU A 13 28.24 6.30 -16.43
CA GLU A 13 27.55 7.09 -17.47
C GLU A 13 27.00 6.24 -18.64
N LYS A 14 27.69 5.14 -18.97
CA LYS A 14 27.28 4.20 -20.04
C LYS A 14 26.18 3.22 -19.63
N ASN A 15 25.80 3.17 -18.37
CA ASN A 15 24.81 2.22 -17.85
C ASN A 15 23.46 2.92 -17.64
N GLY A 16 22.38 2.18 -17.88
CA GLY A 16 21.04 2.61 -17.45
C GLY A 16 20.83 2.41 -15.96
N ALA A 17 19.91 3.16 -15.39
CA ALA A 17 19.44 2.98 -14.02
C ALA A 17 17.91 2.84 -14.00
N LEU A 18 17.40 1.95 -13.15
CA LEU A 18 15.99 1.78 -12.87
C LEU A 18 15.77 1.96 -11.37
N ILE A 19 14.93 2.92 -11.00
CA ILE A 19 14.46 3.11 -9.63
C ILE A 19 13.17 2.32 -9.48
N VAL A 20 13.12 1.41 -8.51
CA VAL A 20 11.92 0.61 -8.20
C VAL A 20 11.46 0.97 -6.79
N THR A 21 10.18 1.30 -6.64
CA THR A 21 9.58 1.62 -5.34
C THR A 21 8.14 1.15 -5.27
N ASP A 22 7.67 0.81 -4.06
CA ASP A 22 6.24 0.74 -3.82
C ASP A 22 5.64 2.15 -3.92
N GLY A 23 4.43 2.26 -4.41
CA GLY A 23 3.64 3.51 -4.35
C GLY A 23 3.11 3.73 -2.94
N VAL A 24 2.53 2.69 -2.35
CA VAL A 24 2.11 2.63 -0.94
C VAL A 24 2.78 1.44 -0.28
N PHE A 25 3.50 1.68 0.80
CA PHE A 25 4.23 0.64 1.54
C PHE A 25 3.27 -0.20 2.38
N SER A 26 3.33 -1.52 2.19
CA SER A 26 2.35 -2.49 2.68
C SER A 26 2.23 -2.58 4.21
N MET A 27 3.30 -2.31 4.95
CA MET A 27 3.32 -2.44 6.41
C MET A 27 3.03 -1.11 7.11
N GLY A 28 3.67 -0.02 6.66
CA GLY A 28 3.53 1.30 7.25
C GLY A 28 2.33 2.10 6.75
N GLY A 29 1.82 1.78 5.56
CA GLY A 29 0.82 2.62 4.89
C GLY A 29 1.37 3.95 4.37
N ASP A 30 2.69 4.14 4.43
CA ASP A 30 3.37 5.34 3.93
C ASP A 30 3.27 5.41 2.40
N ILE A 31 3.20 6.62 1.86
CA ILE A 31 3.24 6.88 0.42
C ILE A 31 4.68 7.20 0.01
N ALA A 32 5.12 6.66 -1.12
CA ALA A 32 6.42 6.99 -1.68
C ALA A 32 6.56 8.50 -1.94
N LYS A 33 7.75 9.03 -1.73
CA LYS A 33 8.10 10.42 -2.11
C LYS A 33 8.28 10.53 -3.63
N LEU A 34 7.24 10.16 -4.37
CA LEU A 34 7.29 10.02 -5.82
C LEU A 34 7.72 11.30 -6.54
N PRO A 35 7.31 12.52 -6.11
CA PRO A 35 7.81 13.76 -6.73
C PRO A 35 9.32 13.89 -6.69
N GLU A 36 9.94 13.62 -5.53
CA GLU A 36 11.39 13.69 -5.36
C GLU A 36 12.10 12.57 -6.11
N ILE A 37 11.51 11.37 -6.15
CA ILE A 37 12.02 10.22 -6.92
C ILE A 37 12.05 10.56 -8.40
N CYS A 38 10.96 11.08 -8.96
CA CYS A 38 10.87 11.47 -10.37
C CYS A 38 11.86 12.62 -10.71
N ALA A 39 12.01 13.58 -9.81
CA ALA A 39 12.97 14.66 -10.00
C ALA A 39 14.43 14.13 -10.06
N LEU A 40 14.79 13.20 -9.18
CA LEU A 40 16.10 12.54 -9.20
C LEU A 40 16.27 11.65 -10.44
N ALA A 41 15.24 10.88 -10.81
CA ALA A 41 15.27 10.08 -12.03
C ALA A 41 15.54 10.93 -13.26
N LYS A 42 14.83 12.04 -13.41
CA LYS A 42 15.04 13.00 -14.50
C LYS A 42 16.47 13.59 -14.49
N LYS A 43 16.99 13.97 -13.31
CA LYS A 43 18.32 14.54 -13.12
C LYS A 43 19.44 13.60 -13.57
N TYR A 44 19.28 12.29 -13.31
CA TYR A 44 20.31 11.27 -13.57
C TYR A 44 20.01 10.38 -14.77
N GLY A 45 18.94 10.66 -15.55
CA GLY A 45 18.55 9.85 -16.70
C GLY A 45 18.09 8.44 -16.34
N ALA A 46 17.62 8.24 -15.11
CA ALA A 46 17.08 6.97 -14.65
C ALA A 46 15.61 6.78 -15.06
N ARG A 47 15.14 5.53 -15.10
CA ARG A 47 13.75 5.16 -15.27
C ARG A 47 13.10 4.89 -13.92
N VAL A 48 11.78 5.04 -13.85
CA VAL A 48 11.00 4.83 -12.63
C VAL A 48 9.99 3.71 -12.84
N MET A 49 10.01 2.73 -11.95
CA MET A 49 8.98 1.70 -11.82
C MET A 49 8.28 1.85 -10.47
N VAL A 50 6.96 1.87 -10.50
CA VAL A 50 6.13 1.91 -9.29
C VAL A 50 5.35 0.60 -9.16
N ASP A 51 5.56 -0.09 -8.04
CA ASP A 51 4.66 -1.15 -7.58
C ASP A 51 3.48 -0.49 -6.85
N ASP A 52 2.37 -0.39 -7.54
CA ASP A 52 1.17 0.26 -7.05
C ASP A 52 0.10 -0.74 -6.56
N ALA A 53 0.55 -1.92 -6.11
CA ALA A 53 -0.33 -2.97 -5.61
C ALA A 53 -1.24 -2.53 -4.46
N HIS A 54 -0.83 -1.55 -3.66
CA HIS A 54 -1.60 -0.95 -2.58
C HIS A 54 -2.18 0.44 -2.93
N GLY A 55 -1.78 1.05 -4.03
CA GLY A 55 -2.29 2.35 -4.48
C GLY A 55 -3.47 2.24 -5.43
N LEU A 56 -3.48 1.21 -6.30
CA LEU A 56 -4.56 0.97 -7.25
C LEU A 56 -5.90 0.75 -6.53
N GLY A 57 -6.93 1.49 -6.91
CA GLY A 57 -8.25 1.48 -6.28
C GLY A 57 -8.33 2.23 -4.94
N VAL A 58 -7.24 2.89 -4.52
CA VAL A 58 -7.10 3.56 -3.21
C VAL A 58 -6.73 5.02 -3.35
N LEU A 59 -5.69 5.33 -4.11
CA LEU A 59 -5.15 6.68 -4.26
C LEU A 59 -5.41 7.26 -5.67
N GLY A 60 -5.29 8.57 -5.75
CA GLY A 60 -5.41 9.30 -7.00
C GLY A 60 -6.86 9.44 -7.50
N GLN A 61 -7.02 10.13 -8.60
CA GLN A 61 -8.33 10.40 -9.17
C GLN A 61 -9.03 9.09 -9.56
N GLY A 62 -10.18 8.81 -8.94
CA GLY A 62 -10.94 7.58 -9.21
C GLY A 62 -10.18 6.30 -8.86
N GLY A 63 -9.18 6.34 -7.98
CA GLY A 63 -8.38 5.18 -7.57
C GLY A 63 -7.31 4.77 -8.59
N ARG A 64 -6.83 5.68 -9.42
CA ARG A 64 -5.81 5.39 -10.47
C ARG A 64 -4.40 5.15 -9.94
N GLY A 65 -4.20 5.27 -8.63
CA GLY A 65 -2.95 4.93 -7.97
C GLY A 65 -2.07 6.12 -7.59
N THR A 66 -0.87 5.80 -7.14
CA THR A 66 0.05 6.76 -6.50
C THR A 66 0.55 7.83 -7.47
N ALA A 67 0.86 7.50 -8.72
CA ALA A 67 1.28 8.49 -9.70
C ALA A 67 0.18 9.52 -9.97
N SER A 68 -1.07 9.06 -10.11
CA SER A 68 -2.24 9.94 -10.26
C SER A 68 -2.51 10.81 -9.05
N TYR A 69 -2.20 10.31 -7.85
CA TYR A 69 -2.31 11.10 -6.61
C TYR A 69 -1.41 12.34 -6.62
N PHE A 70 -0.25 12.25 -7.27
CA PHE A 70 0.70 13.36 -7.41
C PHE A 70 0.63 14.09 -8.76
N GLY A 71 -0.19 13.64 -9.72
CA GLY A 71 -0.21 14.18 -11.09
C GLY A 71 1.08 13.91 -11.86
N LEU A 72 1.65 12.73 -11.69
CA LEU A 72 2.96 12.32 -12.23
C LEU A 72 2.87 11.11 -13.17
N GLU A 73 1.70 10.87 -13.76
CA GLU A 73 1.48 9.70 -14.62
C GLU A 73 2.47 9.61 -15.78
N ASP A 74 2.84 10.73 -16.35
CA ASP A 74 3.80 10.80 -17.48
C ASP A 74 5.27 10.67 -17.05
N GLN A 75 5.57 10.59 -15.75
CA GLN A 75 6.92 10.53 -15.21
C GLN A 75 7.29 9.15 -14.66
N VAL A 76 6.36 8.20 -14.71
CA VAL A 76 6.59 6.80 -14.34
C VAL A 76 6.65 5.97 -15.61
N ASP A 77 7.75 5.24 -15.79
CA ASP A 77 8.00 4.46 -17.00
C ASP A 77 7.32 3.08 -16.97
N ILE A 78 7.22 2.48 -15.77
CA ILE A 78 6.66 1.13 -15.60
C ILE A 78 5.74 1.14 -14.38
N TYR A 79 4.53 0.66 -14.59
CA TYR A 79 3.54 0.41 -13.53
C TYR A 79 3.39 -1.08 -13.29
N MET A 80 3.40 -1.48 -12.04
CA MET A 80 2.96 -2.80 -11.60
C MET A 80 1.72 -2.64 -10.73
N GLY A 81 0.75 -3.52 -10.90
CA GLY A 81 -0.40 -3.61 -10.03
C GLY A 81 -0.85 -5.05 -9.85
N THR A 82 -1.60 -5.30 -8.78
CA THR A 82 -2.16 -6.62 -8.49
C THR A 82 -3.68 -6.62 -8.58
N PHE A 83 -4.24 -7.77 -8.97
CA PHE A 83 -5.69 -7.99 -8.92
C PHE A 83 -6.17 -8.54 -7.57
N SER A 84 -5.23 -8.89 -6.67
CA SER A 84 -5.55 -9.60 -5.43
C SER A 84 -5.91 -8.70 -4.22
N LYS A 85 -6.07 -7.41 -4.44
CA LYS A 85 -6.43 -6.41 -3.41
C LYS A 85 -7.73 -5.70 -3.81
N SER A 86 -7.68 -4.46 -4.27
CA SER A 86 -8.88 -3.69 -4.64
C SER A 86 -9.73 -4.34 -5.73
N LEU A 87 -9.14 -5.12 -6.63
CA LEU A 87 -9.86 -5.79 -7.70
C LEU A 87 -10.34 -7.21 -7.35
N ALA A 88 -10.17 -7.65 -6.10
CA ALA A 88 -10.75 -8.87 -5.51
C ALA A 88 -10.58 -10.15 -6.35
N SER A 89 -9.44 -10.32 -7.04
CA SER A 89 -9.18 -11.46 -7.91
C SER A 89 -7.79 -12.06 -7.68
N LEU A 90 -7.22 -12.72 -8.65
CA LEU A 90 -5.87 -13.31 -8.65
C LEU A 90 -5.09 -12.80 -9.86
N GLY A 91 -3.78 -12.60 -9.68
CA GLY A 91 -2.88 -12.15 -10.73
C GLY A 91 -2.49 -10.68 -10.58
N GLY A 92 -2.00 -10.12 -11.66
CA GLY A 92 -1.54 -8.73 -11.71
C GLY A 92 -1.23 -8.33 -13.15
N TYR A 93 -0.70 -7.13 -13.29
CA TYR A 93 -0.32 -6.57 -14.58
C TYR A 93 0.96 -5.75 -14.46
N MET A 94 1.60 -5.57 -15.58
CA MET A 94 2.60 -4.54 -15.81
C MET A 94 2.14 -3.67 -16.99
N ALA A 95 2.24 -2.37 -16.84
CA ALA A 95 1.96 -1.39 -17.90
C ALA A 95 3.19 -0.52 -18.13
N ALA A 96 3.55 -0.34 -19.39
CA ALA A 96 4.69 0.45 -19.84
C ALA A 96 4.51 0.84 -21.32
N SER A 97 5.53 1.46 -21.94
CA SER A 97 5.52 1.65 -23.40
C SER A 97 5.42 0.30 -24.14
N GLU A 98 4.97 0.35 -25.39
CA GLU A 98 4.81 -0.86 -26.21
C GLU A 98 6.11 -1.66 -26.32
N GLU A 99 7.23 -0.98 -26.54
CA GLU A 99 8.55 -1.61 -26.66
C GLU A 99 8.97 -2.33 -25.37
N VAL A 100 8.74 -1.69 -24.22
CA VAL A 100 9.06 -2.29 -22.91
C VAL A 100 8.12 -3.46 -22.61
N ALA A 101 6.83 -3.31 -22.88
CA ALA A 101 5.84 -4.36 -22.65
C ALA A 101 6.11 -5.59 -23.55
N ASP A 102 6.46 -5.37 -24.81
CA ASP A 102 6.82 -6.43 -25.76
C ASP A 102 8.10 -7.14 -25.34
N PHE A 103 9.15 -6.38 -24.99
CA PHE A 103 10.38 -6.95 -24.47
C PHE A 103 10.13 -7.83 -23.23
N VAL A 104 9.38 -7.34 -22.26
CA VAL A 104 9.09 -8.09 -21.03
C VAL A 104 8.28 -9.35 -21.34
N ARG A 105 7.31 -9.29 -22.26
CA ARG A 105 6.53 -10.46 -22.69
C ARG A 105 7.40 -11.59 -23.25
N HIS A 106 8.47 -11.26 -23.97
CA HIS A 106 9.35 -12.22 -24.61
C HIS A 106 10.59 -12.60 -23.77
N ALA A 107 10.97 -11.78 -22.80
CA ALA A 107 12.20 -11.96 -22.00
C ALA A 107 11.94 -12.35 -20.54
N SER A 108 10.76 -12.09 -20.01
CA SER A 108 10.44 -12.38 -18.60
C SER A 108 10.23 -13.88 -18.37
N ARG A 109 11.22 -14.51 -17.75
CA ARG A 109 11.13 -15.94 -17.41
C ARG A 109 9.94 -16.27 -16.49
N PRO A 110 9.63 -15.50 -15.44
CA PRO A 110 8.43 -15.73 -14.63
C PRO A 110 7.14 -15.69 -15.45
N PHE A 111 7.03 -14.81 -16.44
CA PHE A 111 5.86 -14.72 -17.30
C PHE A 111 5.77 -15.92 -18.25
N ILE A 112 6.87 -16.30 -18.89
CA ILE A 112 6.91 -17.39 -19.89
C ILE A 112 6.66 -18.76 -19.23
N PHE A 113 7.21 -19.00 -18.03
CA PHE A 113 7.18 -20.29 -17.35
C PHE A 113 6.09 -20.41 -16.29
N SER A 114 5.23 -19.42 -16.15
CA SER A 114 4.06 -19.47 -15.25
C SER A 114 2.78 -19.75 -16.03
N ALA A 115 1.88 -20.50 -15.42
CA ALA A 115 0.53 -20.67 -15.95
C ALA A 115 -0.22 -19.34 -15.95
N SER A 116 -0.97 -19.06 -16.99
CA SER A 116 -1.82 -17.88 -17.10
C SER A 116 -2.93 -17.90 -16.04
N ILE A 117 -3.39 -16.71 -15.63
CA ILE A 117 -4.53 -16.60 -14.73
C ILE A 117 -5.80 -17.20 -15.36
N PRO A 118 -6.65 -17.88 -14.58
CA PRO A 118 -7.90 -18.46 -15.09
C PRO A 118 -8.84 -17.40 -15.67
N PRO A 119 -9.64 -17.73 -16.71
CA PRO A 119 -10.58 -16.79 -17.30
C PRO A 119 -11.58 -16.18 -16.31
N ALA A 120 -12.03 -16.95 -15.31
CA ALA A 120 -12.90 -16.44 -14.25
C ALA A 120 -12.25 -15.31 -13.45
N ASN A 121 -10.95 -15.42 -13.14
CA ASN A 121 -10.20 -14.37 -12.44
C ASN A 121 -10.00 -13.12 -13.30
N CYS A 122 -9.77 -13.30 -14.62
CA CYS A 122 -9.74 -12.17 -15.56
C CYS A 122 -11.09 -11.43 -15.57
N ALA A 123 -12.20 -12.18 -15.66
CA ALA A 123 -13.54 -11.61 -15.66
C ALA A 123 -13.86 -10.88 -14.36
N THR A 124 -13.45 -11.45 -13.22
CA THR A 124 -13.61 -10.80 -11.90
C THR A 124 -12.84 -9.49 -11.83
N ALA A 125 -11.57 -9.48 -12.19
CA ALA A 125 -10.74 -8.27 -12.20
C ALA A 125 -11.33 -7.19 -13.12
N LEU A 126 -11.78 -7.58 -14.32
CA LEU A 126 -12.41 -6.65 -15.27
C LEU A 126 -13.73 -6.09 -14.73
N ALA A 127 -14.56 -6.91 -14.10
CA ALA A 127 -15.82 -6.48 -13.51
C ALA A 127 -15.57 -5.48 -12.35
N ALA A 128 -14.60 -5.78 -11.48
CA ALA A 128 -14.21 -4.89 -10.38
C ALA A 128 -13.64 -3.55 -10.90
N LEU A 129 -12.80 -3.57 -11.94
CA LEU A 129 -12.27 -2.36 -12.56
C LEU A 129 -13.40 -1.50 -13.15
N ARG A 130 -14.32 -2.10 -13.89
CA ARG A 130 -15.49 -1.38 -14.44
C ARG A 130 -16.39 -0.82 -13.34
N HIS A 131 -16.55 -1.54 -12.25
CA HIS A 131 -17.29 -1.04 -11.08
C HIS A 131 -16.58 0.16 -10.46
N LEU A 132 -15.27 0.12 -10.28
CA LEU A 132 -14.47 1.23 -9.77
C LEU A 132 -14.58 2.47 -10.69
N GLU A 133 -14.52 2.28 -12.02
CA GLU A 133 -14.71 3.38 -13.00
C GLU A 133 -16.09 4.03 -12.90
N GLN A 134 -17.12 3.24 -12.61
CA GLN A 134 -18.50 3.73 -12.47
C GLN A 134 -18.79 4.33 -11.08
N HIS A 135 -17.94 4.05 -10.09
CA HIS A 135 -18.08 4.45 -8.69
C HIS A 135 -16.83 5.15 -8.15
N PRO A 136 -16.44 6.30 -8.72
CA PRO A 136 -15.26 7.05 -8.29
C PRO A 136 -15.38 7.58 -6.86
N GLU A 137 -16.57 7.58 -6.26
CA GLU A 137 -16.83 7.94 -4.87
C GLU A 137 -16.26 6.90 -3.86
N LEU A 138 -16.02 5.65 -4.27
CA LEU A 138 -15.53 4.59 -3.36
C LEU A 138 -14.13 4.87 -2.82
N PRO A 139 -13.13 5.24 -3.63
CA PRO A 139 -11.81 5.63 -3.12
C PRO A 139 -11.88 6.88 -2.22
N GLU A 140 -12.75 7.84 -2.52
CA GLU A 140 -12.92 9.03 -1.69
C GLU A 140 -13.55 8.66 -0.32
N ARG A 141 -14.59 7.83 -0.31
CA ARG A 141 -15.17 7.31 0.93
C ARG A 141 -14.15 6.54 1.76
N LEU A 142 -13.30 5.72 1.11
CA LEU A 142 -12.22 5.01 1.80
C LEU A 142 -11.21 5.97 2.42
N ARG A 143 -10.87 7.06 1.71
CA ARG A 143 -9.99 8.11 2.22
C ARG A 143 -10.57 8.78 3.46
N GLU A 144 -11.85 9.15 3.42
CA GLU A 144 -12.56 9.75 4.56
C GLU A 144 -12.55 8.83 5.78
N LEU A 145 -12.90 7.56 5.60
CA LEU A 145 -12.88 6.55 6.68
C LEU A 145 -11.47 6.32 7.23
N SER A 146 -10.45 6.35 6.37
CA SER A 146 -9.05 6.22 6.79
C SER A 146 -8.61 7.39 7.66
N LEU A 147 -9.00 8.60 7.31
CA LEU A 147 -8.72 9.80 8.12
C LEU A 147 -9.51 9.78 9.44
N TYR A 148 -10.78 9.35 9.39
CA TYR A 148 -11.62 9.19 10.57
C TYR A 148 -11.00 8.18 11.56
N ALA A 149 -10.60 7.00 11.06
CA ALA A 149 -9.98 5.97 11.87
C ALA A 149 -8.65 6.44 12.50
N ARG A 150 -7.79 7.14 11.73
CA ARG A 150 -6.53 7.70 12.24
C ARG A 150 -6.77 8.68 13.40
N LYS A 151 -7.69 9.62 13.19
CA LYS A 151 -8.07 10.56 14.22
C LYS A 151 -8.63 9.84 15.45
N GLY A 152 -9.58 8.92 15.27
CA GLY A 152 -10.20 8.16 16.33
C GLY A 152 -9.22 7.32 17.14
N MET A 153 -8.22 6.72 16.49
CA MET A 153 -7.13 5.98 17.15
C MET A 153 -6.23 6.93 17.99
N THR A 154 -5.85 8.07 17.43
CA THR A 154 -5.03 9.06 18.14
C THR A 154 -5.77 9.60 19.35
N ASP A 155 -7.03 9.95 19.21
CA ASP A 155 -7.88 10.47 20.30
C ASP A 155 -8.03 9.44 21.45
N ARG A 156 -7.92 8.14 21.16
CA ARG A 156 -7.96 7.03 22.12
C ARG A 156 -6.58 6.61 22.68
N GLY A 157 -5.51 7.32 22.29
CA GLY A 157 -4.16 7.06 22.79
C GLY A 157 -3.43 5.86 22.14
N LEU A 158 -3.96 5.30 21.04
CA LEU A 158 -3.29 4.22 20.31
C LEU A 158 -2.01 4.74 19.64
N LYS A 159 -0.91 3.98 19.74
CA LYS A 159 0.41 4.36 19.21
C LYS A 159 0.51 4.08 17.73
N ILE A 160 0.01 4.99 16.91
CA ILE A 160 0.19 4.94 15.45
C ILE A 160 1.39 5.81 15.03
N ARG A 161 1.97 5.50 13.85
CA ARG A 161 3.13 6.23 13.34
C ARG A 161 2.74 7.66 12.94
N GLU A 162 3.54 8.67 13.32
CA GLU A 162 3.28 10.07 12.95
C GLU A 162 3.23 10.31 11.44
N SER A 163 4.15 9.69 10.68
CA SER A 163 4.14 9.74 9.21
C SER A 163 2.84 9.19 8.62
N ALA A 164 2.20 8.25 9.32
CA ALA A 164 0.91 7.70 8.93
C ALA A 164 -0.27 8.64 9.25
N LEU A 165 -0.14 9.60 10.17
CA LEU A 165 -1.22 10.53 10.52
C LEU A 165 -1.69 11.39 9.35
N THR A 166 -0.81 11.70 8.42
CA THR A 166 -1.12 12.53 7.24
C THR A 166 -1.38 11.72 5.98
N ALA A 167 -1.07 10.42 5.97
CA ALA A 167 -1.26 9.57 4.81
C ALA A 167 -2.74 9.19 4.64
N PRO A 168 -3.38 9.43 3.49
CA PRO A 168 -4.78 9.09 3.26
C PRO A 168 -4.98 7.60 2.93
N THR A 169 -4.05 6.72 3.28
CA THR A 169 -4.12 5.29 2.99
C THR A 169 -4.92 4.52 4.04
N PRO A 170 -5.59 3.43 3.67
CA PRO A 170 -6.38 2.62 4.58
C PRO A 170 -5.54 1.63 5.42
N ILE A 171 -4.22 1.74 5.39
CA ILE A 171 -3.31 0.91 6.19
C ILE A 171 -2.86 1.74 7.37
N ILE A 172 -3.21 1.31 8.59
CA ILE A 172 -2.84 2.01 9.82
C ILE A 172 -2.17 1.03 10.77
N PRO A 173 -0.84 1.11 10.92
CA PRO A 173 -0.11 0.29 11.89
C PRO A 173 -0.26 0.86 13.30
N ILE A 174 -0.52 -0.04 14.28
CA ILE A 174 -0.51 0.27 15.71
C ILE A 174 0.71 -0.44 16.29
N TYR A 175 1.67 0.30 16.85
CA TYR A 175 2.92 -0.26 17.34
C TYR A 175 2.73 -0.89 18.71
N THR A 176 3.14 -2.13 18.83
CA THR A 176 3.19 -2.94 20.05
C THR A 176 4.62 -3.30 20.43
N TYR A 177 5.57 -3.12 19.52
CA TYR A 177 7.03 -3.23 19.64
C TYR A 177 7.54 -4.66 19.89
N GLU A 178 7.00 -5.38 20.88
CA GLU A 178 7.48 -6.67 21.33
C GLU A 178 6.68 -7.81 20.70
N THR A 179 7.34 -8.86 20.24
CA THR A 179 6.74 -9.95 19.45
C THR A 179 5.66 -10.72 20.20
N TYR A 180 5.98 -11.17 21.44
CA TYR A 180 5.03 -11.98 22.22
C TYR A 180 3.82 -11.15 22.66
N HIS A 181 4.07 -9.93 23.12
CA HIS A 181 3.01 -8.98 23.45
C HIS A 181 2.07 -8.73 22.25
N THR A 182 2.64 -8.56 21.05
CA THR A 182 1.83 -8.38 19.81
C THR A 182 0.89 -9.55 19.57
N LEU A 183 1.37 -10.79 19.79
CA LEU A 183 0.54 -11.98 19.61
C LEU A 183 -0.55 -12.11 20.69
N GLU A 184 -0.24 -11.79 21.94
CA GLU A 184 -1.18 -11.83 23.07
C GLU A 184 -2.31 -10.82 22.85
N VAL A 185 -1.98 -9.55 22.59
CA VAL A 185 -3.00 -8.51 22.36
C VAL A 185 -3.80 -8.75 21.07
N ALA A 186 -3.17 -9.27 20.01
CA ALA A 186 -3.89 -9.65 18.79
C ALA A 186 -4.95 -10.74 19.07
N ARG A 187 -4.59 -11.71 19.91
CA ARG A 187 -5.50 -12.77 20.31
C ARG A 187 -6.64 -12.22 21.16
N GLU A 188 -6.35 -11.37 22.15
CA GLU A 188 -7.38 -10.77 22.99
C GLU A 188 -8.35 -9.91 22.18
N ILE A 189 -7.85 -9.07 21.28
CA ILE A 189 -8.65 -8.25 20.38
C ILE A 189 -9.56 -9.14 19.50
N TYR A 190 -9.00 -10.27 18.99
CA TYR A 190 -9.77 -11.23 18.19
C TYR A 190 -10.90 -11.89 19.00
N ASP A 191 -10.62 -12.32 20.23
CA ASP A 191 -11.61 -12.94 21.12
C ASP A 191 -12.73 -11.96 21.52
N ARG A 192 -12.48 -10.65 21.39
CA ARG A 192 -13.47 -9.57 21.58
C ARG A 192 -14.17 -9.15 20.28
N GLY A 193 -13.94 -9.86 19.18
CA GLY A 193 -14.66 -9.72 17.91
C GLY A 193 -14.01 -8.83 16.86
N VAL A 194 -12.76 -8.36 17.06
CA VAL A 194 -12.06 -7.52 16.09
C VAL A 194 -10.86 -8.26 15.51
N TYR A 195 -10.86 -8.48 14.20
CA TYR A 195 -9.72 -9.08 13.51
C TYR A 195 -8.68 -8.01 13.14
N VAL A 196 -7.47 -8.17 13.63
CA VAL A 196 -6.27 -7.39 13.26
C VAL A 196 -5.11 -8.31 12.90
N ASN A 197 -4.22 -7.86 12.06
CA ASN A 197 -3.13 -8.69 11.55
C ASN A 197 -1.83 -8.41 12.35
N PRO A 198 -1.35 -9.32 13.22
CA PRO A 198 -0.05 -9.14 13.85
C PRO A 198 1.05 -9.22 12.79
N THR A 199 1.93 -8.24 12.78
CA THR A 199 3.08 -8.18 11.87
C THR A 199 4.36 -8.12 12.70
N LEU A 200 5.20 -9.13 12.49
CA LEU A 200 6.35 -9.43 13.32
C LEU A 200 7.64 -9.44 12.49
N PRO A 201 8.81 -9.36 13.08
CA PRO A 201 10.07 -9.65 12.40
C PRO A 201 10.03 -11.02 11.71
N PRO A 202 10.59 -11.19 10.49
CA PRO A 202 11.38 -10.20 9.73
C PRO A 202 10.55 -9.27 8.82
N ALA A 203 9.20 -9.29 8.86
CA ALA A 203 8.36 -8.39 8.07
C ALA A 203 8.40 -6.94 8.63
N THR A 204 8.79 -6.78 9.87
CA THR A 204 9.18 -5.51 10.50
C THR A 204 10.60 -5.62 11.04
N PRO A 205 11.31 -4.51 11.32
CA PRO A 205 12.54 -4.53 12.07
C PRO A 205 12.35 -5.13 13.48
N GLU A 206 13.45 -5.64 14.06
CA GLU A 206 13.45 -6.08 15.47
C GLU A 206 13.03 -4.95 16.39
N GLY A 207 12.11 -5.24 17.32
CA GLY A 207 11.57 -4.25 18.25
C GLY A 207 10.51 -3.31 17.63
N GLU A 208 10.05 -3.57 16.41
CA GLU A 208 9.00 -2.80 15.73
C GLU A 208 7.78 -3.66 15.34
N ALA A 209 7.45 -4.66 16.13
CA ALA A 209 6.23 -5.44 15.94
C ALA A 209 4.99 -4.55 16.05
N LEU A 210 3.97 -4.86 15.28
CA LEU A 210 2.78 -4.03 15.18
C LEU A 210 1.52 -4.84 14.87
N LEU A 211 0.37 -4.25 15.14
CA LEU A 211 -0.93 -4.69 14.62
C LEU A 211 -1.23 -3.88 13.34
N ARG A 212 -1.35 -4.56 12.22
CA ARG A 212 -1.69 -3.94 10.95
C ARG A 212 -3.20 -3.93 10.75
N THR A 213 -3.81 -2.75 10.81
CA THR A 213 -5.22 -2.58 10.47
C THR A 213 -5.39 -2.16 9.02
N SER A 214 -6.51 -2.52 8.41
CA SER A 214 -6.85 -2.13 7.04
C SER A 214 -8.36 -1.92 6.94
N TYR A 215 -8.76 -0.97 6.10
CA TYR A 215 -10.14 -0.50 5.99
C TYR A 215 -10.68 -0.70 4.58
N MET A 216 -12.01 -0.73 4.48
CA MET A 216 -12.77 -0.83 3.24
C MET A 216 -13.81 0.29 3.17
N ALA A 217 -14.19 0.70 1.96
CA ALA A 217 -15.21 1.72 1.74
C ALA A 217 -16.60 1.33 2.30
N THR A 218 -16.82 0.04 2.54
CA THR A 218 -18.06 -0.50 3.11
C THR A 218 -18.13 -0.44 4.64
N HIS A 219 -17.04 -0.11 5.33
CA HIS A 219 -17.07 0.11 6.77
C HIS A 219 -17.90 1.35 7.11
N THR A 220 -18.51 1.31 8.29
CA THR A 220 -19.23 2.44 8.87
C THR A 220 -18.43 3.04 10.03
N GLU A 221 -18.65 4.31 10.32
CA GLU A 221 -18.02 4.98 11.46
C GLU A 221 -18.33 4.26 12.77
N ALA A 222 -19.57 3.80 12.95
CA ALA A 222 -19.97 3.05 14.14
C ALA A 222 -19.18 1.74 14.33
N LEU A 223 -18.93 0.98 13.25
CA LEU A 223 -18.08 -0.21 13.31
C LEU A 223 -16.62 0.14 13.61
N LEU A 224 -16.13 1.26 13.08
CA LEU A 224 -14.78 1.72 13.36
C LEU A 224 -14.65 2.19 14.81
N ASP A 225 -15.64 2.89 15.36
CA ASP A 225 -15.64 3.31 16.76
C ASP A 225 -15.63 2.10 17.70
N GLU A 226 -16.50 1.11 17.48
CA GLU A 226 -16.52 -0.12 18.27
C GLU A 226 -15.16 -0.85 18.23
N ALA A 227 -14.57 -0.99 17.04
CA ALA A 227 -13.27 -1.63 16.89
C ALA A 227 -12.15 -0.84 17.59
N MET A 228 -12.15 0.49 17.47
CA MET A 228 -11.16 1.34 18.11
C MET A 228 -11.30 1.36 19.63
N ASP A 229 -12.52 1.30 20.16
CA ASP A 229 -12.78 1.22 21.60
C ASP A 229 -12.24 -0.10 22.18
N ILE A 230 -12.47 -1.22 21.49
CA ILE A 230 -11.95 -2.54 21.88
C ILE A 230 -10.41 -2.53 21.85
N MET A 231 -9.81 -2.02 20.76
CA MET A 231 -8.34 -1.95 20.65
C MET A 231 -7.72 -1.05 21.71
N ALA A 232 -8.35 0.08 22.02
CA ALA A 232 -7.86 0.99 23.06
C ALA A 232 -7.97 0.38 24.47
N ASP A 233 -9.05 -0.35 24.73
CA ASP A 233 -9.25 -1.03 26.02
C ASP A 233 -8.18 -2.09 26.28
N VAL A 234 -7.74 -2.79 25.24
CA VAL A 234 -6.66 -3.80 25.34
C VAL A 234 -5.28 -3.14 25.40
N LEU A 235 -5.00 -2.15 24.54
CA LEU A 235 -3.64 -1.66 24.30
C LEU A 235 -3.25 -0.49 25.21
N VAL A 236 -4.21 0.26 25.78
CA VAL A 236 -3.92 1.46 26.56
C VAL A 236 -4.10 1.23 28.06
N LYS A 237 -5.08 0.41 28.45
CA LYS A 237 -5.34 0.13 29.88
C LYS A 237 -4.34 -0.79 30.56
N ASP A 238 -3.63 -1.65 29.81
CA ASP A 238 -2.60 -2.55 30.36
C ASP A 238 -1.29 -1.84 30.79
N HIS A 239 -1.24 -0.51 30.73
CA HIS A 239 -0.06 0.28 31.08
C HIS A 239 -0.28 1.22 32.28
N GLU A 240 -1.42 1.13 32.99
CA GLU A 240 -1.64 1.76 34.30
C GLU A 240 -1.46 0.74 35.45
#